data_d6f4f4effdcf45d0bdfddee2124d4e27
#
_entry.id   d6f4f4effdcf45d0bdfddee2124d4e27
#
_cell.length_a   1.000
_cell.length_b   1.000
_cell.length_c   1.000
_cell.angle_alpha   90.00
_cell.angle_beta   90.00
_cell.angle_gamma   90.00
#
_symmetry.space_group_name_H-M   'P 1'
#
loop_
_entity.id
_entity.type
_entity.pdbx_description
1 polymer ?
#
loop_
_entity_poly.entity_id
_entity_poly.type
_entity_poly.pdbx_seq_one_letter_code
_entity_poly.pdbx_strand_id
1 'polypeptide(L)'
;MRKLKEYNRNLAVEYARMWALYRNPKYKDYDPWGGDCTNYISQCIHAGGIPFDHEGKDELQKWYWYSDLSRTPSWTAADPFGRYILNNNKENTQNKGIYAVIAEYNELELGDIIQLIYQGKAYHTMIVTEVILDERGYLVDYLICQHTEDLLDFPLSEKIGERKYIKILGYY
;
A
#
# COMPACT_ATOMS: atom_id res chain seq x y z
N MET A 1 10.25 18.55 16.83
CA MET A 1 10.16 17.12 16.44
C MET A 1 8.74 16.87 15.92
N ARG A 2 8.58 16.40 14.69
CA ARG A 2 7.24 16.08 14.14
C ARG A 2 6.69 14.88 14.90
N LYS A 3 5.39 14.92 15.22
CA LYS A 3 4.72 13.81 15.89
C LYS A 3 4.15 12.87 14.83
N LEU A 4 4.47 11.59 14.95
CA LEU A 4 3.88 10.55 14.12
C LEU A 4 2.36 10.51 14.37
N LYS A 5 1.57 10.55 13.29
CA LYS A 5 0.12 10.46 13.30
C LYS A 5 -0.31 9.05 12.96
N GLU A 6 -1.47 8.68 13.49
CA GLU A 6 -2.02 7.34 13.33
C GLU A 6 -2.60 7.13 11.92
N TYR A 7 -2.29 5.98 11.34
CA TYR A 7 -2.94 5.44 10.15
C TYR A 7 -4.17 4.63 10.57
N ASN A 8 -5.34 5.01 10.08
CA ASN A 8 -6.58 4.29 10.38
C ASN A 8 -6.69 3.03 9.52
N ARG A 9 -6.20 1.93 10.05
CA ARG A 9 -6.16 0.62 9.39
C ARG A 9 -7.55 0.09 9.02
N ASN A 10 -8.54 0.30 9.89
CA ASN A 10 -9.91 -0.16 9.65
C ASN A 10 -10.54 0.55 8.47
N LEU A 11 -10.40 1.87 8.36
CA LEU A 11 -10.91 2.63 7.22
C LEU A 11 -10.22 2.25 5.91
N ALA A 12 -8.92 1.97 5.94
CA ALA A 12 -8.20 1.49 4.77
C ALA A 12 -8.70 0.13 4.29
N VAL A 13 -8.91 -0.81 5.21
CA VAL A 13 -9.45 -2.15 4.91
C VAL A 13 -10.91 -2.08 4.42
N GLU A 14 -11.71 -1.23 5.03
CA GLU A 14 -13.10 -0.98 4.62
C GLU A 14 -13.16 -0.49 3.18
N TYR A 15 -12.33 0.49 2.83
CA TYR A 15 -12.17 0.97 1.45
C TYR A 15 -11.69 -0.15 0.52
N ALA A 16 -10.69 -0.92 0.95
CA ALA A 16 -10.15 -2.01 0.15
C ALA A 16 -11.23 -3.03 -0.21
N ARG A 17 -12.02 -3.47 0.76
CA ARG A 17 -13.12 -4.42 0.54
C ARG A 17 -14.24 -3.84 -0.33
N MET A 18 -14.57 -2.58 -0.15
CA MET A 18 -15.60 -1.90 -0.95
C MET A 18 -15.26 -1.85 -2.44
N TRP A 19 -14.00 -1.63 -2.77
CA TRP A 19 -13.55 -1.38 -4.14
C TRP A 19 -12.69 -2.50 -4.75
N ALA A 20 -12.47 -3.61 -4.07
CA ALA A 20 -11.63 -4.70 -4.57
C ALA A 20 -12.09 -5.24 -5.94
N LEU A 21 -13.41 -5.36 -6.16
CA LEU A 21 -14.00 -5.88 -7.39
C LEU A 21 -14.58 -4.80 -8.29
N TYR A 22 -14.43 -3.53 -7.91
CA TYR A 22 -15.00 -2.37 -8.61
C TYR A 22 -13.97 -1.25 -8.73
N ARG A 23 -14.32 -0.20 -9.49
CA ARG A 23 -13.51 1.02 -9.62
C ARG A 23 -14.25 2.20 -9.01
N ASN A 24 -13.59 2.93 -8.11
CA ASN A 24 -14.09 4.20 -7.62
C ASN A 24 -14.02 5.23 -8.75
N PRO A 25 -15.16 5.79 -9.20
CA PRO A 25 -15.20 6.71 -10.34
C PRO A 25 -14.48 8.04 -10.11
N LYS A 26 -14.09 8.33 -8.87
CA LYS A 26 -13.25 9.48 -8.54
C LYS A 26 -11.84 9.38 -9.14
N TYR A 27 -11.35 8.16 -9.36
CA TYR A 27 -10.00 7.89 -9.85
C TYR A 27 -10.05 7.27 -11.25
N LYS A 28 -8.96 7.44 -12.01
CA LYS A 28 -8.80 6.74 -13.28
C LYS A 28 -8.49 5.25 -13.01
N ASP A 29 -9.08 4.39 -13.83
CA ASP A 29 -8.70 2.97 -13.90
C ASP A 29 -7.46 2.82 -14.79
N TYR A 30 -6.39 2.26 -14.24
CA TYR A 30 -5.12 2.06 -14.96
C TYR A 30 -4.93 0.63 -15.48
N ASP A 31 -5.88 -0.29 -15.30
CA ASP A 31 -5.75 -1.66 -15.82
C ASP A 31 -5.47 -1.71 -17.32
N PRO A 32 -6.12 -0.89 -18.18
CA PRO A 32 -5.80 -0.85 -19.60
C PRO A 32 -4.40 -0.33 -19.93
N TRP A 33 -3.71 0.28 -18.96
CA TRP A 33 -2.44 1.00 -19.13
C TRP A 33 -1.27 0.36 -18.37
N GLY A 34 -1.38 -0.92 -18.05
CA GLY A 34 -0.31 -1.67 -17.41
C GLY A 34 -0.59 -2.10 -15.97
N GLY A 35 -1.75 -1.78 -15.42
CA GLY A 35 -2.22 -2.26 -14.14
C GLY A 35 -2.66 -1.18 -13.17
N ASP A 36 -3.65 -1.51 -12.35
CA ASP A 36 -4.30 -0.63 -11.38
C ASP A 36 -3.95 -0.96 -9.92
N CYS A 37 -3.07 -1.94 -9.69
CA CYS A 37 -2.80 -2.47 -8.35
C CYS A 37 -2.33 -1.39 -7.36
N THR A 38 -1.34 -0.58 -7.73
CA THR A 38 -0.77 0.43 -6.86
C THR A 38 -1.67 1.67 -6.73
N ASN A 39 -2.34 2.09 -7.82
CA ASN A 39 -3.35 3.14 -7.76
C ASN A 39 -4.46 2.80 -6.74
N TYR A 40 -4.95 1.58 -6.77
CA TYR A 40 -5.94 1.09 -5.81
C TYR A 40 -5.40 1.07 -4.36
N ILE A 41 -4.19 0.57 -4.14
CA ILE A 41 -3.59 0.54 -2.80
C ILE A 41 -3.36 1.96 -2.27
N SER A 42 -2.92 2.90 -3.10
CA SER A 42 -2.79 4.31 -2.72
C SER A 42 -4.12 4.90 -2.27
N GLN A 43 -5.21 4.56 -2.95
CA GLN A 43 -6.56 4.97 -2.53
C GLN A 43 -6.94 4.39 -1.17
N CYS A 44 -6.64 3.12 -0.91
CA CYS A 44 -6.91 2.49 0.39
C CYS A 44 -6.18 3.21 1.53
N ILE A 45 -4.90 3.49 1.33
CA ILE A 45 -4.06 4.18 2.33
C ILE A 45 -4.57 5.62 2.55
N HIS A 46 -4.94 6.31 1.50
CA HIS A 46 -5.51 7.67 1.59
C HIS A 46 -6.85 7.66 2.32
N ALA A 47 -7.70 6.67 2.07
CA ALA A 47 -8.94 6.46 2.82
C ALA A 47 -8.70 6.16 4.30
N GLY A 48 -7.56 5.59 4.65
CA GLY A 48 -7.07 5.40 6.03
C GLY A 48 -6.57 6.69 6.70
N GLY A 49 -6.79 7.86 6.07
CA GLY A 49 -6.53 9.17 6.66
C GLY A 49 -5.15 9.75 6.37
N ILE A 50 -4.32 9.08 5.57
CA ILE A 50 -3.03 9.64 5.19
C ILE A 50 -3.23 10.67 4.08
N PRO A 51 -2.85 11.95 4.28
CA PRO A 51 -3.02 13.00 3.29
C PRO A 51 -2.01 12.88 2.15
N PHE A 52 -2.30 13.56 1.04
CA PHE A 52 -1.32 13.72 -0.04
C PHE A 52 -0.03 14.35 0.48
N ASP A 53 1.07 13.87 -0.05
CA ASP A 53 2.41 14.36 0.25
C ASP A 53 3.00 15.09 -0.96
N HIS A 54 3.19 16.40 -0.81
CA HIS A 54 3.79 17.27 -1.82
C HIS A 54 5.24 17.64 -1.50
N GLU A 55 5.77 17.15 -0.40
CA GLU A 55 7.11 17.50 0.05
C GLU A 55 8.15 16.56 -0.58
N GLY A 56 9.26 17.14 -0.99
CA GLY A 56 10.35 16.39 -1.62
C GLY A 56 10.90 17.14 -2.84
N LYS A 57 12.08 16.75 -3.27
CA LYS A 57 12.80 17.44 -4.35
C LYS A 57 12.33 16.98 -5.74
N ASP A 58 11.87 15.74 -5.84
CA ASP A 58 11.44 15.15 -7.09
C ASP A 58 10.11 14.38 -6.92
N GLU A 59 9.53 13.96 -8.04
CA GLU A 59 8.23 13.28 -8.05
C GLU A 59 8.26 11.90 -7.38
N LEU A 60 9.43 11.29 -7.21
CA LEU A 60 9.56 10.00 -6.52
C LEU A 60 9.54 10.16 -4.99
N GLN A 61 9.68 11.39 -4.49
CA GLN A 61 9.61 11.73 -3.07
C GLN A 61 8.24 12.26 -2.65
N LYS A 62 7.29 12.40 -3.58
CA LYS A 62 5.93 12.88 -3.36
C LYS A 62 4.92 11.75 -3.56
N TRP A 63 3.72 11.92 -3.04
CA TRP A 63 2.66 10.91 -3.18
C TRP A 63 1.29 11.59 -3.20
N TYR A 64 0.72 11.75 -4.39
CA TYR A 64 -0.59 12.36 -4.59
C TYR A 64 -1.22 11.97 -5.92
N TRP A 65 -2.53 12.18 -6.02
CA TRP A 65 -3.30 12.05 -7.25
C TRP A 65 -4.45 13.07 -7.27
N TYR A 66 -4.47 13.95 -8.23
CA TYR A 66 -5.58 14.87 -8.52
C TYR A 66 -6.26 14.56 -9.83
N SER A 67 -5.53 14.10 -10.81
CA SER A 67 -5.98 13.67 -12.13
C SER A 67 -4.91 12.80 -12.78
N ASP A 68 -5.24 12.22 -13.94
CA ASP A 68 -4.24 11.48 -14.73
C ASP A 68 -3.02 12.33 -15.11
N LEU A 69 -3.22 13.61 -15.33
CA LEU A 69 -2.14 14.56 -15.67
C LEU A 69 -1.46 15.18 -14.44
N SER A 70 -2.02 15.01 -13.25
CA SER A 70 -1.49 15.58 -12.00
C SER A 70 -1.46 14.50 -10.92
N ARG A 71 -0.48 13.65 -11.00
CA ARG A 71 -0.22 12.52 -10.08
C ARG A 71 1.26 12.21 -10.02
N THR A 72 1.64 11.42 -9.04
CA THR A 72 3.02 10.95 -8.91
C THR A 72 3.18 9.50 -9.33
N PRO A 73 4.36 9.09 -9.82
CA PRO A 73 4.66 7.68 -10.07
C PRO A 73 4.50 6.80 -8.82
N SER A 74 4.82 7.34 -7.64
CA SER A 74 4.64 6.67 -6.34
C SER A 74 3.18 6.36 -6.00
N TRP A 75 2.21 7.07 -6.58
CA TRP A 75 0.79 6.76 -6.44
C TRP A 75 0.35 5.59 -7.33
N THR A 76 0.87 5.47 -8.54
CA THR A 76 0.34 4.57 -9.58
C THR A 76 1.23 3.38 -9.94
N ALA A 77 2.50 3.36 -9.53
CA ALA A 77 3.45 2.33 -9.92
C ALA A 77 4.09 1.63 -8.72
N ALA A 78 4.20 0.30 -8.77
CA ALA A 78 4.59 -0.53 -7.64
C ALA A 78 6.00 -0.23 -7.10
N ASP A 79 7.01 -0.18 -7.97
CA ASP A 79 8.39 0.08 -7.52
C ASP A 79 8.60 1.51 -6.99
N PRO A 80 8.14 2.57 -7.68
CA PRO A 80 8.17 3.91 -7.13
C PRO A 80 7.44 4.06 -5.79
N PHE A 81 6.28 3.41 -5.64
CA PHE A 81 5.53 3.42 -4.38
C PHE A 81 6.35 2.79 -3.23
N GLY A 82 6.90 1.60 -3.44
CA GLY A 82 7.71 0.92 -2.44
C GLY A 82 8.93 1.73 -2.01
N ARG A 83 9.61 2.37 -2.97
CA ARG A 83 10.73 3.28 -2.67
C ARG A 83 10.29 4.50 -1.88
N TYR A 84 9.18 5.12 -2.26
CA TYR A 84 8.65 6.29 -1.57
C TYR A 84 8.36 5.98 -0.10
N ILE A 85 7.56 4.97 0.20
CA ILE A 85 7.13 4.70 1.58
C ILE A 85 8.28 4.24 2.48
N LEU A 86 9.32 3.61 1.94
CA LEU A 86 10.48 3.15 2.68
C LEU A 86 11.56 4.23 2.85
N ASN A 87 11.56 5.27 2.02
CA ASN A 87 12.48 6.38 2.18
C ASN A 87 12.15 7.29 3.37
N ASN A 88 10.90 7.29 3.82
CA ASN A 88 10.45 8.13 4.93
C ASN A 88 10.83 7.57 6.32
N ASN A 89 11.39 6.36 6.39
CA ASN A 89 11.83 5.75 7.64
C ASN A 89 13.28 6.09 8.05
N LYS A 90 13.99 6.89 7.25
CA LYS A 90 15.35 7.30 7.59
C LYS A 90 15.33 8.35 8.69
N GLU A 91 16.08 8.09 9.76
CA GLU A 91 16.40 9.11 10.75
C GLU A 91 16.92 10.36 10.04
N ASN A 92 16.37 11.53 10.33
CA ASN A 92 16.68 12.80 9.72
C ASN A 92 16.01 13.15 8.37
N THR A 93 15.02 12.40 7.87
CA THR A 93 14.21 12.95 6.79
C THR A 93 13.25 14.00 7.38
N GLN A 94 13.27 15.21 6.82
CA GLN A 94 12.28 16.24 7.13
C GLN A 94 10.98 16.03 6.34
N ASN A 95 10.91 14.95 5.58
CA ASN A 95 9.78 14.66 4.71
C ASN A 95 8.53 14.33 5.53
N LYS A 96 7.43 14.86 5.10
CA LYS A 96 6.10 14.40 5.50
C LYS A 96 5.76 13.14 4.73
N GLY A 97 4.62 12.54 5.06
CA GLY A 97 4.07 11.43 4.32
C GLY A 97 4.14 10.11 5.08
N ILE A 98 3.96 9.03 4.35
CA ILE A 98 3.86 7.69 4.92
C ILE A 98 5.18 7.28 5.59
N TYR A 99 5.08 6.82 6.84
CA TYR A 99 6.19 6.23 7.56
C TYR A 99 5.99 4.71 7.66
N ALA A 100 6.84 3.95 6.98
CA ALA A 100 6.76 2.51 6.90
C ALA A 100 8.14 1.87 7.03
N VAL A 101 8.16 0.59 7.38
CA VAL A 101 9.38 -0.19 7.53
C VAL A 101 9.24 -1.55 6.85
N ILE A 102 10.36 -2.15 6.46
CA ILE A 102 10.40 -3.56 6.09
C ILE A 102 10.04 -4.39 7.32
N ALA A 103 9.17 -5.37 7.14
CA ALA A 103 8.71 -6.26 8.19
C ALA A 103 8.97 -7.72 7.83
N GLU A 104 8.95 -8.59 8.83
CA GLU A 104 8.90 -10.03 8.64
C GLU A 104 7.46 -10.49 8.36
N TYR A 105 7.32 -11.68 7.79
CA TYR A 105 6.01 -12.25 7.42
C TYR A 105 5.00 -12.22 8.57
N ASN A 106 5.43 -12.53 9.79
CA ASN A 106 4.55 -12.65 10.96
C ASN A 106 4.27 -11.33 11.69
N GLU A 107 4.74 -10.20 11.16
CA GLU A 107 4.60 -8.89 11.82
C GLU A 107 3.51 -8.01 11.23
N LEU A 108 2.87 -8.46 10.14
CA LEU A 108 1.87 -7.65 9.44
C LEU A 108 0.55 -7.55 10.22
N GLU A 109 -0.08 -6.39 10.05
CA GLU A 109 -1.41 -6.07 10.58
C GLU A 109 -2.34 -5.66 9.44
N LEU A 110 -3.61 -5.46 9.77
CA LEU A 110 -4.60 -4.92 8.83
C LEU A 110 -4.09 -3.63 8.18
N GLY A 111 -4.25 -3.53 6.87
CA GLY A 111 -3.85 -2.34 6.12
C GLY A 111 -2.36 -2.27 5.79
N ASP A 112 -1.55 -3.22 6.22
CA ASP A 112 -0.16 -3.33 5.80
C ASP A 112 -0.05 -3.81 4.34
N ILE A 113 1.11 -3.61 3.74
CA ILE A 113 1.34 -3.75 2.32
C ILE A 113 2.25 -4.94 2.04
N ILE A 114 1.90 -5.68 0.98
CA ILE A 114 2.75 -6.74 0.44
C ILE A 114 3.02 -6.42 -1.02
N GLN A 115 4.29 -6.47 -1.41
CA GLN A 115 4.68 -6.33 -2.81
C GLN A 115 5.29 -7.64 -3.34
N LEU A 116 4.94 -7.98 -4.56
CA LEU A 116 5.63 -9.03 -5.32
C LEU A 116 6.83 -8.40 -6.03
N ILE A 117 7.95 -9.12 -5.96
CA ILE A 117 9.25 -8.67 -6.45
C ILE A 117 9.73 -9.59 -7.58
N TYR A 118 10.26 -9.00 -8.62
CA TYR A 118 10.94 -9.72 -9.69
C TYR A 118 12.21 -8.97 -10.07
N GLN A 119 13.33 -9.67 -10.07
CA GLN A 119 14.66 -9.10 -10.34
C GLN A 119 14.95 -7.80 -9.55
N GLY A 120 14.61 -7.82 -8.25
CA GLY A 120 14.87 -6.70 -7.34
C GLY A 120 13.90 -5.51 -7.46
N LYS A 121 12.88 -5.59 -8.32
CA LYS A 121 11.88 -4.54 -8.51
C LYS A 121 10.48 -5.02 -8.14
N ALA A 122 9.72 -4.17 -7.48
CA ALA A 122 8.31 -4.44 -7.23
C ALA A 122 7.50 -4.32 -8.53
N TYR A 123 6.66 -5.31 -8.80
CA TYR A 123 5.77 -5.29 -9.97
C TYR A 123 4.29 -5.38 -9.61
N HIS A 124 3.95 -5.68 -8.35
CA HIS A 124 2.58 -5.80 -7.87
C HIS A 124 2.47 -5.36 -6.42
N THR A 125 1.32 -4.81 -6.03
CA THR A 125 1.06 -4.31 -4.68
C THR A 125 -0.29 -4.82 -4.19
N MET A 126 -0.33 -5.31 -2.94
CA MET A 126 -1.50 -5.88 -2.27
C MET A 126 -1.64 -5.26 -0.88
N ILE A 127 -2.86 -5.27 -0.33
CA ILE A 127 -3.14 -4.82 1.04
C ILE A 127 -3.66 -5.97 1.88
N VAL A 128 -3.18 -6.08 3.11
CA VAL A 128 -3.67 -7.04 4.10
C VAL A 128 -5.04 -6.61 4.61
N THR A 129 -6.04 -7.47 4.45
CA THR A 129 -7.42 -7.22 4.89
C THR A 129 -7.85 -8.07 6.06
N GLU A 130 -7.16 -9.19 6.33
CA GLU A 130 -7.41 -10.03 7.51
C GLU A 130 -6.16 -10.80 7.93
N VAL A 131 -6.03 -11.03 9.22
CA VAL A 131 -4.98 -11.88 9.83
C VAL A 131 -5.67 -13.15 10.33
N ILE A 132 -5.35 -14.30 9.72
CA ILE A 132 -5.95 -15.58 10.08
C ILE A 132 -5.08 -16.27 11.12
N LEU A 133 -5.64 -16.50 12.30
CA LEU A 133 -5.00 -17.20 13.41
C LEU A 133 -5.68 -18.55 13.65
N ASP A 134 -4.90 -19.52 14.13
CA ASP A 134 -5.46 -20.79 14.61
C ASP A 134 -6.05 -20.64 16.03
N GLU A 135 -6.57 -21.74 16.58
CA GLU A 135 -7.18 -21.76 17.92
C GLU A 135 -6.20 -21.40 19.04
N ARG A 136 -4.89 -21.52 18.80
CA ARG A 136 -3.82 -21.15 19.73
C ARG A 136 -3.33 -19.70 19.57
N GLY A 137 -3.84 -18.99 18.57
CA GLY A 137 -3.41 -17.63 18.24
C GLY A 137 -2.15 -17.56 17.36
N TYR A 138 -1.73 -18.66 16.75
CA TYR A 138 -0.64 -18.65 15.77
C TYR A 138 -1.13 -18.25 14.38
N LEU A 139 -0.30 -17.49 13.69
CA LEU A 139 -0.58 -17.06 12.31
C LEU A 139 -0.67 -18.27 11.38
N VAL A 140 -1.78 -18.36 10.67
CA VAL A 140 -2.02 -19.36 9.61
C VAL A 140 -1.83 -18.76 8.23
N ASP A 141 -2.46 -17.60 7.97
CA ASP A 141 -2.42 -16.91 6.68
C ASP A 141 -2.84 -15.45 6.84
N TYR A 142 -2.73 -14.70 5.76
CA TYR A 142 -3.36 -13.39 5.58
C TYR A 142 -4.37 -13.46 4.45
N LEU A 143 -5.45 -12.68 4.54
CA LEU A 143 -6.27 -12.35 3.37
C LEU A 143 -5.82 -11.01 2.81
N ILE A 144 -5.86 -10.90 1.49
CA ILE A 144 -5.49 -9.66 0.77
C ILE A 144 -6.58 -9.21 -0.18
N CYS A 145 -6.58 -7.93 -0.50
CA CYS A 145 -7.27 -7.37 -1.64
C CYS A 145 -6.27 -6.78 -2.63
N GLN A 146 -6.61 -6.83 -3.92
CA GLN A 146 -5.81 -6.27 -5.00
C GLN A 146 -6.65 -5.92 -6.21
N HIS A 147 -6.15 -4.97 -7.02
CA HIS A 147 -6.53 -4.78 -8.43
C HIS A 147 -5.48 -5.43 -9.33
N THR A 148 -5.75 -5.44 -10.63
CA THR A 148 -4.98 -6.17 -11.65
C THR A 148 -5.00 -7.66 -11.31
N GLU A 149 -5.99 -8.37 -11.86
CA GLU A 149 -6.59 -9.57 -11.35
C GLU A 149 -7.28 -9.27 -9.99
N ASP A 150 -8.51 -8.75 -10.09
CA ASP A 150 -9.25 -8.25 -8.92
C ASP A 150 -9.56 -9.38 -7.94
N LEU A 151 -9.09 -9.23 -6.71
CA LEU A 151 -9.29 -10.21 -5.65
C LEU A 151 -9.81 -9.54 -4.37
N LEU A 152 -10.83 -10.14 -3.78
CA LEU A 152 -11.43 -9.74 -2.51
C LEU A 152 -11.16 -10.80 -1.45
N ASP A 153 -10.49 -10.42 -0.36
CA ASP A 153 -10.19 -11.30 0.79
C ASP A 153 -9.61 -12.67 0.35
N PHE A 154 -8.61 -12.61 -0.51
CA PHE A 154 -7.97 -13.78 -1.11
C PHE A 154 -6.78 -14.26 -0.27
N PRO A 155 -6.60 -15.60 -0.07
CA PRO A 155 -5.50 -16.12 0.73
C PRO A 155 -4.13 -15.76 0.13
N LEU A 156 -3.27 -15.13 0.94
CA LEU A 156 -1.91 -14.80 0.52
C LEU A 156 -1.09 -16.05 0.17
N SER A 157 -1.33 -17.17 0.87
CA SER A 157 -0.67 -18.45 0.63
C SER A 157 -0.84 -18.97 -0.81
N GLU A 158 -1.90 -18.57 -1.50
CA GLU A 158 -2.14 -18.93 -2.90
C GLU A 158 -1.47 -17.99 -3.91
N LYS A 159 -0.85 -16.90 -3.46
CA LYS A 159 -0.08 -16.00 -4.33
C LYS A 159 1.34 -16.54 -4.51
N ILE A 160 1.82 -16.54 -5.74
CA ILE A 160 3.18 -17.02 -6.11
C ILE A 160 4.09 -15.82 -6.34
N GLY A 161 5.36 -15.95 -5.94
CA GLY A 161 6.41 -14.96 -6.19
C GLY A 161 7.15 -14.56 -4.93
N GLU A 162 8.30 -13.92 -5.13
CA GLU A 162 9.08 -13.30 -4.06
C GLU A 162 8.31 -12.13 -3.47
N ARG A 163 8.29 -12.01 -2.16
CA ARG A 163 7.48 -11.03 -1.43
C ARG A 163 8.34 -10.07 -0.63
N LYS A 164 7.90 -8.82 -0.59
CA LYS A 164 8.36 -7.80 0.35
C LYS A 164 7.21 -7.42 1.25
N TYR A 165 7.42 -7.50 2.55
CA TYR A 165 6.43 -7.13 3.57
C TYR A 165 6.74 -5.74 4.09
N ILE A 166 5.74 -4.87 4.13
CA ILE A 166 5.90 -3.47 4.49
C ILE A 166 4.84 -3.10 5.52
N LYS A 167 5.31 -2.74 6.70
CA LYS A 167 4.47 -2.30 7.82
C LYS A 167 4.36 -0.79 7.85
N ILE A 168 3.14 -0.27 7.78
CA ILE A 168 2.85 1.16 7.91
C ILE A 168 2.76 1.50 9.39
N LEU A 169 3.64 2.38 9.85
CA LEU A 169 3.68 2.82 11.25
C LEU A 169 2.84 4.09 11.50
N GLY A 170 2.52 4.81 10.45
CA GLY A 170 1.76 6.05 10.50
C GLY A 170 2.23 7.04 9.44
N TYR A 171 2.09 8.34 9.73
CA TYR A 171 2.53 9.41 8.82
C TYR A 171 2.90 10.69 9.60
N TYR A 172 3.64 11.57 8.97
CA TYR A 172 4.05 12.87 9.52
C TYR A 172 3.31 14.05 8.90
#